data_ec36bdbf87deccea14965cbd31224af9
#
_entry.id   ec36bdbf87deccea14965cbd31224af9
#
_cell.length_a   1.000
_cell.length_b   1.000
_cell.length_c   1.000
_cell.angle_alpha   90.00
_cell.angle_beta   90.00
_cell.angle_gamma   90.00
#
_symmetry.space_group_name_H-M   'P 1'
#
loop_
_entity.id
_entity.type
_entity.pdbx_description
1 polymer ?
#
loop_
_entity_poly.entity_id
_entity_poly.type
_entity_poly.pdbx_seq_one_letter_code
_entity_poly.pdbx_strand_id
1 'polypeptide(L)'
;VAKSVQDKILDGTLKDQINIMKLSETEINKALNLLLESRKEIIAQIVSIDVTGTLKTATQKNRLKTLYNNVNDIIDDYYTQISENSNGALLNLAKHEAFILPKIIDEAIGIPVMAPELSLNKIRSVVNKSMVDGELIGTWWYTQAKDFKSNFKKSMSSITKKFQIGMVQSQTLGEMITAMASDGQIMGYNRRNVEALIRTSSAQVADDIRQATFGENEDIMAGERWVSVFDLRTTPICRALSGNEWDSKHKNIKGGMKYQRPPAHWQCRSVMMPVTKTYEEMLKKKPQLRHLTTGQQASMNGLVSADLNYNSWMKTLSKEEQIDILGKKRYNLWEKGNLSTMDMIKQNGTPLTIEELNKKVGRIE
;
A
#
# COMPACT_ATOMS: atom_id res chain seq x y z
N VAL A 1 2.15 33.56 -11.25
CA VAL A 1 1.00 33.05 -12.02
C VAL A 1 0.04 32.44 -11.02
N ALA A 2 -1.25 32.81 -11.05
CA ALA A 2 -2.25 32.24 -10.17
C ALA A 2 -2.42 30.75 -10.50
N LYS A 3 -2.46 29.89 -9.47
CA LYS A 3 -2.71 28.45 -9.65
C LYS A 3 -4.11 28.22 -10.21
N SER A 4 -4.22 27.29 -11.13
CA SER A 4 -5.51 26.85 -11.66
C SER A 4 -6.32 26.07 -10.64
N VAL A 5 -7.58 25.82 -10.93
CA VAL A 5 -8.44 24.94 -10.13
C VAL A 5 -7.84 23.53 -10.06
N GLN A 6 -7.41 23.01 -11.21
CA GLN A 6 -6.82 21.67 -11.28
C GLN A 6 -5.48 21.58 -10.53
N ASP A 7 -4.66 22.65 -10.53
CA ASP A 7 -3.44 22.76 -9.73
C ASP A 7 -3.73 22.68 -8.23
N LYS A 8 -4.77 23.39 -7.78
CA LYS A 8 -5.16 23.39 -6.38
C LYS A 8 -5.70 22.03 -5.93
N ILE A 9 -6.49 21.36 -6.78
CA ILE A 9 -6.99 20.01 -6.53
C ILE A 9 -5.80 19.05 -6.40
N LEU A 10 -4.83 19.12 -7.29
CA LEU A 10 -3.64 18.28 -7.24
C LEU A 10 -2.83 18.53 -5.98
N ASP A 11 -2.57 19.78 -5.63
CA ASP A 11 -1.85 20.13 -4.40
C ASP A 11 -2.56 19.58 -3.15
N GLY A 12 -3.88 19.72 -3.08
CA GLY A 12 -4.70 19.18 -2.00
C GLY A 12 -4.60 17.65 -1.94
N THR A 13 -4.77 16.98 -3.07
CA THR A 13 -4.68 15.52 -3.19
C THR A 13 -3.30 15.00 -2.79
N LEU A 14 -2.22 15.69 -3.18
CA LEU A 14 -0.86 15.29 -2.80
C LEU A 14 -0.58 15.47 -1.30
N LYS A 15 -1.06 16.57 -0.71
CA LYS A 15 -0.95 16.79 0.75
C LYS A 15 -1.68 15.71 1.52
N ASP A 16 -2.87 15.36 1.08
CA ASP A 16 -3.67 14.31 1.69
C ASP A 16 -3.00 12.93 1.55
N GLN A 17 -2.48 12.60 0.37
CA GLN A 17 -1.68 11.38 0.16
C GLN A 17 -0.49 11.28 1.13
N ILE A 18 0.22 12.38 1.38
CA ILE A 18 1.29 12.42 2.38
C ILE A 18 0.75 12.13 3.79
N ASN A 19 -0.43 12.64 4.14
CA ASN A 19 -1.06 12.37 5.43
C ASN A 19 -1.46 10.90 5.57
N ILE A 20 -2.03 10.29 4.54
CA ILE A 20 -2.33 8.84 4.51
C ILE A 20 -1.06 8.01 4.75
N MET A 21 0.05 8.40 4.11
CA MET A 21 1.33 7.70 4.31
C MET A 21 1.84 7.84 5.76
N LYS A 22 1.71 9.01 6.40
CA LYS A 22 2.07 9.22 7.80
C LYS A 22 1.17 8.45 8.77
N LEU A 23 -0.13 8.42 8.52
CA LEU A 23 -1.09 7.61 9.29
C LEU A 23 -0.74 6.13 9.20
N SER A 24 -0.46 5.64 8.00
CA SER A 24 -0.03 4.25 7.79
C SER A 24 1.26 3.92 8.56
N GLU A 25 2.25 4.82 8.60
CA GLU A 25 3.48 4.62 9.37
C GLU A 25 3.22 4.53 10.88
N THR A 26 2.30 5.35 11.39
CA THR A 26 1.89 5.28 12.79
C THR A 26 1.26 3.93 13.14
N GLU A 27 0.36 3.43 12.30
CA GLU A 27 -0.30 2.14 12.52
C GLU A 27 0.66 0.96 12.35
N ILE A 28 1.61 1.05 11.41
CA ILE A 28 2.71 0.08 11.27
C ILE A 28 3.48 -0.04 12.59
N ASN A 29 3.88 1.08 13.18
CA ASN A 29 4.65 1.07 14.43
C ASN A 29 3.84 0.49 15.60
N LYS A 30 2.54 0.80 15.71
CA LYS A 30 1.66 0.19 16.72
C LYS A 30 1.57 -1.33 16.56
N ALA A 31 1.31 -1.81 15.34
CA ALA A 31 1.22 -3.25 15.07
C ALA A 31 2.55 -3.96 15.34
N LEU A 32 3.69 -3.37 14.96
CA LEU A 32 5.00 -3.93 15.22
C LEU A 32 5.32 -4.00 16.72
N ASN A 33 4.92 -3.01 17.51
CA ASN A 33 5.09 -3.03 18.95
C ASN A 33 4.28 -4.17 19.59
N LEU A 34 3.02 -4.34 19.22
CA LEU A 34 2.20 -5.46 19.68
C LEU A 34 2.82 -6.82 19.32
N LEU A 35 3.33 -6.97 18.10
CA LEU A 35 4.03 -8.18 17.68
C LEU A 35 5.32 -8.42 18.43
N LEU A 36 6.06 -7.37 18.81
CA LEU A 36 7.24 -7.49 19.66
C LEU A 36 6.89 -7.95 21.09
N GLU A 37 5.80 -7.43 21.66
CA GLU A 37 5.33 -7.87 22.98
C GLU A 37 4.84 -9.32 22.94
N SER A 38 4.01 -9.70 21.95
CA SER A 38 3.59 -11.10 21.77
C SER A 38 4.78 -12.06 21.69
N ARG A 39 5.84 -11.64 21.01
CA ARG A 39 7.09 -12.37 20.91
C ARG A 39 7.73 -12.60 22.28
N LYS A 40 7.84 -11.57 23.11
CA LYS A 40 8.42 -11.69 24.45
C LYS A 40 7.64 -12.68 25.30
N GLU A 41 6.30 -12.62 25.23
CA GLU A 41 5.44 -13.55 25.96
C GLU A 41 5.55 -14.99 25.45
N ILE A 42 5.59 -15.20 24.12
CA ILE A 42 5.78 -16.54 23.53
C ILE A 42 7.12 -17.13 24.00
N ILE A 43 8.20 -16.32 23.97
CA ILE A 43 9.51 -16.77 24.45
C ILE A 43 9.46 -17.09 25.93
N ALA A 44 8.82 -16.28 26.76
CA ALA A 44 8.64 -16.55 28.18
C ALA A 44 7.91 -17.89 28.44
N GLN A 45 6.87 -18.18 27.64
CA GLN A 45 6.18 -19.49 27.73
C GLN A 45 7.09 -20.66 27.35
N ILE A 46 7.89 -20.51 26.29
CA ILE A 46 8.86 -21.57 25.90
C ILE A 46 9.87 -21.83 26.99
N VAL A 47 10.39 -20.77 27.61
CA VAL A 47 11.38 -20.84 28.67
C VAL A 47 10.80 -21.45 29.96
N SER A 48 9.56 -21.17 30.31
CA SER A 48 8.91 -21.68 31.53
C SER A 48 8.67 -23.17 31.51
N ILE A 49 8.76 -23.81 30.35
CA ILE A 49 8.56 -25.25 30.24
C ILE A 49 9.89 -25.98 30.42
N ASP A 50 9.99 -26.73 31.53
CA ASP A 50 11.08 -27.67 31.74
C ASP A 50 11.02 -28.82 30.72
N VAL A 51 11.88 -28.73 29.70
CA VAL A 51 11.96 -29.69 28.58
C VAL A 51 13.14 -30.67 28.84
N THR A 52 13.62 -30.78 30.08
CA THR A 52 14.66 -31.76 30.46
C THR A 52 14.12 -33.17 30.33
N GLY A 53 14.71 -33.96 29.43
CA GLY A 53 14.35 -35.36 29.19
C GLY A 53 13.87 -35.68 27.76
N THR A 54 13.79 -36.99 27.46
CA THR A 54 13.34 -37.44 26.12
C THR A 54 11.83 -37.26 25.93
N LEU A 55 11.41 -36.61 24.85
CA LEU A 55 10.01 -36.32 24.45
C LEU A 55 9.08 -37.58 24.35
N LYS A 56 9.40 -38.66 25.03
CA LYS A 56 8.68 -39.94 24.90
C LYS A 56 7.63 -40.16 26.00
N THR A 57 7.66 -39.38 27.09
CA THR A 57 6.72 -39.57 28.20
C THR A 57 5.39 -38.85 28.00
N ALA A 58 4.30 -39.40 28.56
CA ALA A 58 2.98 -38.78 28.54
C ALA A 58 2.97 -37.37 29.14
N THR A 59 3.76 -37.17 30.21
CA THR A 59 3.94 -35.87 30.88
C THR A 59 4.53 -34.82 29.96
N GLN A 60 5.52 -35.17 29.16
CA GLN A 60 6.16 -34.24 28.23
C GLN A 60 5.26 -33.89 27.04
N LYS A 61 4.47 -34.87 26.56
CA LYS A 61 3.44 -34.59 25.54
C LYS A 61 2.38 -33.62 26.05
N ASN A 62 1.96 -33.77 27.32
CA ASN A 62 1.01 -32.83 27.93
C ASN A 62 1.61 -31.42 28.10
N ARG A 63 2.87 -31.31 28.55
CA ARG A 63 3.58 -30.02 28.65
C ARG A 63 3.66 -29.30 27.29
N LEU A 64 4.00 -30.02 26.22
CA LEU A 64 4.02 -29.48 24.86
C LEU A 64 2.63 -29.06 24.37
N LYS A 65 1.58 -29.79 24.72
CA LYS A 65 0.19 -29.43 24.41
C LYS A 65 -0.20 -28.16 25.16
N THR A 66 0.13 -28.04 26.43
CA THR A 66 -0.09 -26.82 27.23
C THR A 66 0.65 -25.63 26.64
N LEU A 67 1.94 -25.80 26.30
CA LEU A 67 2.70 -24.75 25.61
C LEU A 67 2.00 -24.29 24.33
N TYR A 68 1.61 -25.24 23.49
CA TYR A 68 0.94 -24.91 22.23
C TYR A 68 -0.35 -24.13 22.46
N ASN A 69 -1.15 -24.52 23.46
CA ASN A 69 -2.37 -23.80 23.78
C ASN A 69 -2.09 -22.39 24.28
N ASN A 70 -1.17 -22.22 25.24
CA ASN A 70 -0.78 -20.91 25.77
C ASN A 70 -0.25 -19.98 24.66
N VAL A 71 0.55 -20.51 23.75
CA VAL A 71 1.05 -19.72 22.61
C VAL A 71 -0.07 -19.34 21.64
N ASN A 72 -1.05 -20.23 21.41
CA ASN A 72 -2.21 -19.90 20.60
C ASN A 72 -3.04 -18.79 21.23
N ASP A 73 -3.26 -18.82 22.54
CA ASP A 73 -4.00 -17.79 23.27
C ASP A 73 -3.29 -16.43 23.15
N ILE A 74 -1.97 -16.39 23.34
CA ILE A 74 -1.17 -15.19 23.14
C ILE A 74 -1.31 -14.64 21.70
N ILE A 75 -1.21 -15.52 20.71
CA ILE A 75 -1.36 -15.12 19.30
C ILE A 75 -2.75 -14.54 19.07
N ASP A 76 -3.79 -15.20 19.53
CA ASP A 76 -5.17 -14.74 19.35
C ASP A 76 -5.41 -13.37 20.00
N ASP A 77 -4.91 -13.16 21.22
CA ASP A 77 -5.04 -11.89 21.93
C ASP A 77 -4.37 -10.73 21.20
N TYR A 78 -3.11 -10.90 20.81
CA TYR A 78 -2.36 -9.82 20.14
C TYR A 78 -2.86 -9.54 18.74
N TYR A 79 -3.22 -10.57 17.96
CA TYR A 79 -3.75 -10.36 16.63
C TYR A 79 -5.17 -9.78 16.65
N THR A 80 -5.96 -10.07 17.68
CA THR A 80 -7.25 -9.39 17.89
C THR A 80 -7.03 -7.90 18.16
N GLN A 81 -6.11 -7.55 19.06
CA GLN A 81 -5.78 -6.14 19.32
C GLN A 81 -5.26 -5.41 18.07
N ILE A 82 -4.40 -6.06 17.28
CA ILE A 82 -3.90 -5.48 16.01
C ILE A 82 -5.06 -5.29 15.03
N SER A 83 -5.96 -6.26 14.92
CA SER A 83 -7.13 -6.19 14.03
C SER A 83 -8.05 -5.05 14.43
N GLU A 84 -8.40 -4.92 15.70
CA GLU A 84 -9.26 -3.87 16.22
C GLU A 84 -8.64 -2.48 16.00
N ASN A 85 -7.37 -2.31 16.33
CA ASN A 85 -6.63 -1.06 16.11
C ASN A 85 -6.58 -0.69 14.62
N SER A 86 -6.24 -1.65 13.75
CA SER A 86 -6.17 -1.44 12.31
C SER A 86 -7.53 -1.08 11.72
N ASN A 87 -8.58 -1.81 12.09
CA ASN A 87 -9.94 -1.54 11.62
C ASN A 87 -10.45 -0.17 12.09
N GLY A 88 -10.15 0.20 13.35
CA GLY A 88 -10.46 1.53 13.88
C GLY A 88 -9.73 2.64 13.12
N ALA A 89 -8.45 2.44 12.83
CA ALA A 89 -7.65 3.39 12.05
C ALA A 89 -8.16 3.53 10.61
N LEU A 90 -8.52 2.44 9.96
CA LEU A 90 -9.08 2.45 8.60
C LEU A 90 -10.45 3.16 8.55
N LEU A 91 -11.29 2.97 9.56
CA LEU A 91 -12.56 3.70 9.65
C LEU A 91 -12.34 5.21 9.87
N ASN A 92 -11.34 5.59 10.67
CA ASN A 92 -10.99 6.99 10.86
C ASN A 92 -10.39 7.61 9.59
N LEU A 93 -9.55 6.88 8.87
CA LEU A 93 -9.05 7.27 7.56
C LEU A 93 -10.21 7.46 6.57
N ALA A 94 -11.15 6.53 6.51
CA ALA A 94 -12.32 6.61 5.64
C ALA A 94 -13.18 7.85 5.91
N LYS A 95 -13.39 8.19 7.19
CA LYS A 95 -14.08 9.44 7.58
C LYS A 95 -13.32 10.68 7.15
N HIS A 96 -12.00 10.67 7.32
CA HIS A 96 -11.14 11.77 6.89
C HIS A 96 -11.22 11.97 5.37
N GLU A 97 -11.11 10.91 4.59
CA GLU A 97 -11.22 10.96 3.13
C GLU A 97 -12.58 11.50 2.65
N ALA A 98 -13.66 11.01 3.27
CA ALA A 98 -15.01 11.46 2.94
C ALA A 98 -15.23 12.97 3.24
N PHE A 99 -14.51 13.50 4.21
CA PHE A 99 -14.55 14.93 4.57
C PHE A 99 -13.60 15.77 3.71
N ILE A 100 -12.34 15.32 3.55
CA ILE A 100 -11.29 16.17 2.98
C ILE A 100 -11.40 16.32 1.47
N LEU A 101 -11.83 15.29 0.76
CA LEU A 101 -11.87 15.30 -0.69
C LEU A 101 -12.89 16.31 -1.25
N PRO A 102 -14.16 16.36 -0.80
CA PRO A 102 -15.08 17.44 -1.16
C PRO A 102 -14.51 18.83 -0.86
N LYS A 103 -13.90 18.99 0.31
CA LYS A 103 -13.31 20.26 0.74
C LYS A 103 -12.17 20.71 -0.19
N ILE A 104 -11.28 19.81 -0.60
CA ILE A 104 -10.20 20.11 -1.56
C ILE A 104 -10.79 20.66 -2.86
N ILE A 105 -11.86 20.04 -3.37
CA ILE A 105 -12.48 20.44 -4.63
C ILE A 105 -13.20 21.78 -4.49
N ASP A 106 -13.99 21.96 -3.44
CA ASP A 106 -14.72 23.20 -3.16
C ASP A 106 -13.76 24.39 -2.95
N GLU A 107 -12.68 24.21 -2.18
CA GLU A 107 -11.66 25.23 -1.98
C GLU A 107 -10.91 25.56 -3.29
N ALA A 108 -10.67 24.57 -4.13
CA ALA A 108 -10.01 24.78 -5.41
C ALA A 108 -10.87 25.59 -6.37
N ILE A 109 -12.16 25.28 -6.42
CA ILE A 109 -13.16 25.96 -7.26
C ILE A 109 -13.54 27.33 -6.67
N GLY A 110 -13.51 27.46 -5.35
CA GLY A 110 -13.83 28.69 -4.59
C GLY A 110 -15.30 28.84 -4.22
N ILE A 111 -16.12 27.83 -4.48
CA ILE A 111 -17.54 27.77 -4.10
C ILE A 111 -17.92 26.33 -3.72
N PRO A 112 -18.89 26.09 -2.84
CA PRO A 112 -19.36 24.75 -2.51
C PRO A 112 -20.16 24.16 -3.68
N VAL A 113 -19.56 23.23 -4.38
CA VAL A 113 -20.14 22.55 -5.56
C VAL A 113 -20.35 21.06 -5.32
N MET A 114 -19.63 20.49 -4.35
CA MET A 114 -19.69 19.09 -4.02
C MET A 114 -21.00 18.74 -3.30
N ALA A 115 -21.48 17.53 -3.49
CA ALA A 115 -22.55 16.95 -2.70
C ALA A 115 -22.14 16.88 -1.20
N PRO A 116 -23.10 16.81 -0.27
CA PRO A 116 -22.78 16.59 1.14
C PRO A 116 -21.89 15.38 1.36
N GLU A 117 -21.14 15.41 2.47
CA GLU A 117 -20.28 14.30 2.88
C GLU A 117 -21.02 12.97 2.92
N LEU A 118 -20.30 11.88 2.63
CA LEU A 118 -20.86 10.53 2.73
C LEU A 118 -21.36 10.25 4.15
N SER A 119 -22.55 9.67 4.27
CA SER A 119 -23.07 9.29 5.58
C SER A 119 -22.18 8.25 6.28
N LEU A 120 -22.16 8.25 7.61
CA LEU A 120 -21.41 7.26 8.39
C LEU A 120 -21.77 5.80 8.04
N ASN A 121 -23.03 5.53 7.70
CA ASN A 121 -23.45 4.20 7.28
C ASN A 121 -22.86 3.82 5.92
N LYS A 122 -22.80 4.76 4.98
CA LYS A 122 -22.15 4.55 3.69
C LYS A 122 -20.65 4.32 3.87
N ILE A 123 -19.97 5.15 4.67
CA ILE A 123 -18.54 5.01 4.98
C ILE A 123 -18.25 3.63 5.59
N ARG A 124 -18.99 3.22 6.61
CA ARG A 124 -18.85 1.88 7.22
C ARG A 124 -19.08 0.76 6.21
N SER A 125 -20.12 0.90 5.36
CA SER A 125 -20.41 -0.08 4.32
C SER A 125 -19.26 -0.23 3.33
N VAL A 126 -18.62 0.88 2.94
CA VAL A 126 -17.44 0.85 2.04
C VAL A 126 -16.29 0.15 2.72
N VAL A 127 -15.89 0.57 3.93
CA VAL A 127 -14.78 -0.03 4.68
C VAL A 127 -14.97 -1.54 4.89
N ASN A 128 -16.18 -1.97 5.26
CA ASN A 128 -16.48 -3.39 5.49
C ASN A 128 -16.45 -4.25 4.23
N LYS A 129 -16.54 -3.64 3.05
CA LYS A 129 -16.49 -4.32 1.76
C LYS A 129 -15.13 -4.17 1.05
N SER A 130 -14.25 -3.35 1.58
CA SER A 130 -12.93 -3.15 1.01
C SER A 130 -12.10 -4.44 1.07
N MET A 131 -11.47 -4.77 -0.04
CA MET A 131 -10.74 -6.02 -0.23
C MET A 131 -9.32 -5.73 -0.71
N VAL A 132 -8.39 -6.54 -0.27
CA VAL A 132 -7.01 -6.56 -0.77
C VAL A 132 -6.70 -8.01 -1.16
N ASP A 133 -6.27 -8.22 -2.38
CA ASP A 133 -5.89 -9.54 -2.92
C ASP A 133 -7.01 -10.60 -2.74
N GLY A 134 -8.27 -10.17 -2.93
CA GLY A 134 -9.44 -11.06 -2.84
C GLY A 134 -9.93 -11.37 -1.43
N GLU A 135 -9.33 -10.79 -0.38
CA GLU A 135 -9.73 -10.97 1.01
C GLU A 135 -10.22 -9.65 1.63
N LEU A 136 -11.26 -9.72 2.46
CA LEU A 136 -11.75 -8.56 3.21
C LEU A 136 -10.66 -8.03 4.15
N ILE A 137 -10.41 -6.74 4.11
CA ILE A 137 -9.36 -6.11 4.94
C ILE A 137 -9.56 -6.38 6.42
N GLY A 138 -10.81 -6.36 6.90
CA GLY A 138 -11.14 -6.62 8.30
C GLY A 138 -10.78 -8.01 8.81
N THR A 139 -10.57 -8.99 7.93
CA THR A 139 -10.28 -10.39 8.28
C THR A 139 -8.80 -10.78 8.13
N TRP A 140 -8.00 -9.95 7.50
CA TRP A 140 -6.60 -10.24 7.20
C TRP A 140 -5.75 -10.64 8.42
N TRP A 141 -5.93 -9.97 9.55
CA TRP A 141 -5.16 -10.26 10.75
C TRP A 141 -5.51 -11.63 11.34
N TYR A 142 -6.77 -12.04 11.26
CA TYR A 142 -7.20 -13.38 11.70
C TYR A 142 -6.61 -14.47 10.81
N THR A 143 -6.55 -14.26 9.50
CA THR A 143 -5.88 -15.17 8.55
C THR A 143 -4.39 -15.27 8.89
N GLN A 144 -3.71 -14.16 9.15
CA GLN A 144 -2.31 -14.15 9.57
C GLN A 144 -2.09 -14.89 10.91
N ALA A 145 -2.97 -14.70 11.89
CA ALA A 145 -2.91 -15.44 13.16
C ALA A 145 -3.01 -16.96 12.95
N LYS A 146 -3.95 -17.39 12.10
CA LYS A 146 -4.15 -18.80 11.75
C LYS A 146 -2.91 -19.40 11.11
N ASP A 147 -2.30 -18.70 10.17
CA ASP A 147 -1.09 -19.13 9.49
C ASP A 147 0.10 -19.22 10.47
N PHE A 148 0.24 -18.22 11.36
CA PHE A 148 1.28 -18.22 12.36
C PHE A 148 1.13 -19.42 13.33
N LYS A 149 -0.08 -19.69 13.84
CA LYS A 149 -0.36 -20.84 14.70
C LYS A 149 -0.04 -22.16 14.00
N SER A 150 -0.41 -22.29 12.73
CA SER A 150 -0.09 -23.50 11.93
C SER A 150 1.42 -23.70 11.77
N ASN A 151 2.15 -22.65 11.46
CA ASN A 151 3.60 -22.70 11.29
C ASN A 151 4.32 -22.95 12.63
N PHE A 152 3.87 -22.32 13.72
CA PHE A 152 4.39 -22.57 15.05
C PHE A 152 4.21 -24.04 15.45
N LYS A 153 3.03 -24.62 15.21
CA LYS A 153 2.77 -26.05 15.47
C LYS A 153 3.73 -26.97 14.72
N LYS A 154 3.97 -26.70 13.43
CA LYS A 154 4.90 -27.49 12.60
C LYS A 154 6.34 -27.36 13.09
N SER A 155 6.73 -26.22 13.59
CA SER A 155 8.10 -25.90 14.02
C SER A 155 8.37 -26.29 15.48
N MET A 156 7.35 -26.63 16.26
CA MET A 156 7.46 -26.83 17.70
C MET A 156 8.51 -27.89 18.11
N SER A 157 8.60 -29.00 17.35
CA SER A 157 9.61 -30.03 17.61
C SER A 157 11.04 -29.55 17.35
N SER A 158 11.24 -28.72 16.33
CA SER A 158 12.54 -28.11 16.01
C SER A 158 12.94 -27.08 17.09
N ILE A 159 11.99 -26.24 17.50
CA ILE A 159 12.16 -25.24 18.55
C ILE A 159 12.62 -25.92 19.85
N THR A 160 11.90 -26.98 20.25
CA THR A 160 12.22 -27.75 21.45
C THR A 160 13.61 -28.37 21.37
N LYS A 161 14.01 -28.94 20.23
CA LYS A 161 15.37 -29.50 20.05
C LYS A 161 16.44 -28.43 20.15
N LYS A 162 16.27 -27.27 19.55
CA LYS A 162 17.23 -26.15 19.63
C LYS A 162 17.41 -25.69 21.06
N PHE A 163 16.34 -25.62 21.84
CA PHE A 163 16.37 -25.27 23.24
C PHE A 163 17.18 -26.33 24.06
N GLN A 164 16.92 -27.61 23.83
CA GLN A 164 17.67 -28.70 24.47
C GLN A 164 19.17 -28.66 24.13
N ILE A 165 19.53 -28.40 22.87
CA ILE A 165 20.93 -28.28 22.43
C ILE A 165 21.59 -27.10 23.13
N GLY A 166 20.93 -25.92 23.19
CA GLY A 166 21.44 -24.76 23.90
C GLY A 166 21.71 -25.02 25.38
N MET A 167 20.81 -25.75 26.07
CA MET A 167 21.01 -26.17 27.45
C MET A 167 22.22 -27.11 27.62
N VAL A 168 22.37 -28.10 26.74
CA VAL A 168 23.52 -29.02 26.75
C VAL A 168 24.83 -28.28 26.48
N GLN A 169 24.80 -27.23 25.66
CA GLN A 169 25.95 -26.37 25.33
C GLN A 169 26.21 -25.29 26.39
N SER A 170 25.52 -25.33 27.53
CA SER A 170 25.64 -24.31 28.60
C SER A 170 25.42 -22.87 28.13
N GLN A 171 24.62 -22.68 27.10
CA GLN A 171 24.21 -21.35 26.64
C GLN A 171 23.35 -20.67 27.72
N THR A 172 23.56 -19.39 27.89
CA THR A 172 22.69 -18.59 28.77
C THR A 172 21.28 -18.50 28.17
N LEU A 173 20.30 -18.32 29.04
CA LEU A 173 18.92 -18.11 28.62
C LEU A 173 18.79 -16.97 27.58
N GLY A 174 19.55 -15.87 27.78
CA GLY A 174 19.61 -14.75 26.87
C GLY A 174 20.15 -15.11 25.48
N GLU A 175 21.16 -15.94 25.38
CA GLU A 175 21.73 -16.44 24.13
C GLU A 175 20.74 -17.36 23.39
N MET A 176 20.07 -18.27 24.11
CA MET A 176 19.02 -19.12 23.54
C MET A 176 17.85 -18.31 23.05
N ILE A 177 17.39 -17.33 23.82
CA ILE A 177 16.34 -16.39 23.42
C ILE A 177 16.74 -15.62 22.16
N THR A 178 17.96 -15.11 22.08
CA THR A 178 18.47 -14.38 20.95
C THR A 178 18.54 -15.25 19.69
N ALA A 179 19.05 -16.46 19.81
CA ALA A 179 19.13 -17.44 18.73
C ALA A 179 17.74 -17.83 18.21
N MET A 180 16.77 -18.03 19.11
CA MET A 180 15.39 -18.34 18.75
C MET A 180 14.67 -17.11 18.20
N ALA A 181 15.03 -15.94 18.66
CA ALA A 181 14.49 -14.68 18.20
C ALA A 181 14.88 -14.35 16.75
N SER A 182 16.03 -14.78 16.30
CA SER A 182 16.47 -14.65 14.91
C SER A 182 15.90 -15.74 13.99
N ASP A 183 15.27 -16.79 14.58
CA ASP A 183 14.67 -17.86 13.81
C ASP A 183 13.29 -17.43 13.25
N GLY A 184 13.20 -17.26 11.94
CA GLY A 184 11.97 -16.89 11.25
C GLY A 184 10.80 -17.87 11.46
N GLN A 185 11.07 -19.08 11.96
CA GLN A 185 10.04 -20.09 12.28
C GLN A 185 9.23 -19.73 13.54
N ILE A 186 9.85 -19.03 14.51
CA ILE A 186 9.15 -18.58 15.72
C ILE A 186 8.48 -17.24 15.49
N MET A 187 8.99 -16.49 14.54
CA MET A 187 8.64 -15.08 14.39
C MET A 187 7.65 -14.79 13.27
N GLY A 188 7.44 -15.71 12.34
CA GLY A 188 6.43 -15.65 11.25
C GLY A 188 6.20 -14.29 10.59
N TYR A 189 6.71 -13.25 11.18
CA TYR A 189 6.44 -11.86 10.89
C TYR A 189 7.70 -11.10 10.54
N ASN A 190 7.75 -10.69 9.31
CA ASN A 190 8.76 -9.72 8.96
C ASN A 190 8.10 -8.31 8.87
N ARG A 191 8.81 -7.29 9.28
CA ARG A 191 8.38 -5.88 9.20
C ARG A 191 7.78 -5.55 7.84
N ARG A 192 8.31 -6.10 6.76
CA ARG A 192 7.84 -5.87 5.39
C ARG A 192 6.40 -6.32 5.16
N ASN A 193 5.99 -7.44 5.77
CA ASN A 193 4.61 -7.94 5.63
C ASN A 193 3.61 -7.02 6.35
N VAL A 194 3.96 -6.54 7.54
CA VAL A 194 3.16 -5.56 8.29
C VAL A 194 3.02 -4.26 7.49
N GLU A 195 4.15 -3.75 7.00
CA GLU A 195 4.18 -2.54 6.18
C GLU A 195 3.36 -2.71 4.90
N ALA A 196 3.50 -3.85 4.22
CA ALA A 196 2.76 -4.14 3.00
C ALA A 196 1.26 -4.17 3.26
N LEU A 197 0.82 -4.88 4.30
CA LEU A 197 -0.59 -5.00 4.62
C LEU A 197 -1.20 -3.65 5.00
N ILE A 198 -0.63 -2.92 5.96
CA ILE A 198 -1.19 -1.67 6.45
C ILE A 198 -1.19 -0.60 5.35
N ARG A 199 -0.10 -0.44 4.60
CA ARG A 199 -0.03 0.54 3.51
C ARG A 199 -1.03 0.23 2.39
N THR A 200 -1.14 -1.04 1.99
CA THR A 200 -2.04 -1.43 0.91
C THR A 200 -3.50 -1.31 1.34
N SER A 201 -3.84 -1.71 2.57
CA SER A 201 -5.18 -1.55 3.13
C SER A 201 -5.59 -0.08 3.26
N SER A 202 -4.67 0.78 3.72
CA SER A 202 -4.93 2.23 3.80
C SER A 202 -5.16 2.84 2.42
N ALA A 203 -4.34 2.47 1.42
CA ALA A 203 -4.52 2.95 0.05
C ALA A 203 -5.83 2.45 -0.57
N GLN A 204 -6.21 1.20 -0.33
CA GLN A 204 -7.46 0.62 -0.82
C GLN A 204 -8.68 1.33 -0.22
N VAL A 205 -8.73 1.49 1.10
CA VAL A 205 -9.86 2.16 1.78
C VAL A 205 -9.96 3.62 1.34
N ALA A 206 -8.85 4.34 1.24
CA ALA A 206 -8.84 5.72 0.77
C ALA A 206 -9.40 5.82 -0.66
N ASP A 207 -8.97 4.93 -1.56
CA ASP A 207 -9.46 4.91 -2.93
C ASP A 207 -10.94 4.51 -3.01
N ASP A 208 -11.40 3.52 -2.26
CA ASP A 208 -12.81 3.11 -2.23
C ASP A 208 -13.74 4.25 -1.76
N ILE A 209 -13.32 5.04 -0.77
CA ILE A 209 -14.06 6.23 -0.33
C ILE A 209 -14.05 7.32 -1.41
N ARG A 210 -12.92 7.55 -2.09
CA ARG A 210 -12.83 8.50 -3.21
C ARG A 210 -13.77 8.11 -4.32
N GLN A 211 -13.83 6.84 -4.70
CA GLN A 211 -14.76 6.34 -5.71
C GLN A 211 -16.22 6.54 -5.29
N ALA A 212 -16.55 6.27 -4.01
CA ALA A 212 -17.89 6.53 -3.50
C ALA A 212 -18.23 8.03 -3.55
N THR A 213 -17.28 8.91 -3.24
CA THR A 213 -17.44 10.36 -3.34
C THR A 213 -17.58 10.83 -4.79
N PHE A 214 -16.82 10.26 -5.73
CA PHE A 214 -16.94 10.59 -7.16
C PHE A 214 -18.29 10.17 -7.69
N GLY A 215 -18.81 9.00 -7.30
CA GLY A 215 -20.15 8.56 -7.70
C GLY A 215 -21.27 9.51 -7.26
N GLU A 216 -21.15 10.11 -6.07
CA GLU A 216 -22.13 11.12 -5.60
C GLU A 216 -21.98 12.49 -6.30
N ASN A 217 -20.93 12.69 -7.11
CA ASN A 217 -20.57 13.97 -7.73
C ASN A 217 -20.29 13.86 -9.25
N GLU A 218 -20.94 12.92 -9.94
CA GLU A 218 -20.76 12.70 -11.38
C GLU A 218 -21.08 13.91 -12.25
N ASP A 219 -21.91 14.82 -11.75
CA ASP A 219 -22.28 16.06 -12.45
C ASP A 219 -21.10 17.03 -12.63
N ILE A 220 -20.10 16.95 -11.74
CA ILE A 220 -18.90 17.81 -11.76
C ILE A 220 -17.70 17.07 -12.34
N MET A 221 -17.65 15.75 -12.17
CA MET A 221 -16.51 14.93 -12.58
C MET A 221 -16.52 14.67 -14.08
N ALA A 222 -15.40 14.92 -14.75
CA ALA A 222 -15.13 14.48 -16.12
C ALA A 222 -14.49 13.10 -16.16
N GLY A 223 -13.74 12.76 -15.12
CA GLY A 223 -13.01 11.51 -15.03
C GLY A 223 -11.99 11.52 -13.90
N GLU A 224 -10.96 10.72 -14.07
CA GLU A 224 -9.93 10.48 -13.08
C GLU A 224 -8.55 10.43 -13.73
N ARG A 225 -7.53 10.91 -12.98
CA ARG A 225 -6.12 10.84 -13.37
C ARG A 225 -5.32 10.04 -12.37
N TRP A 226 -4.50 9.16 -12.87
CA TRP A 226 -3.51 8.46 -12.03
C TRP A 226 -2.34 9.37 -11.67
N VAL A 227 -2.08 9.52 -10.38
CA VAL A 227 -0.96 10.29 -9.83
C VAL A 227 -0.04 9.38 -9.05
N SER A 228 1.21 9.28 -9.48
CA SER A 228 2.26 8.49 -8.80
C SER A 228 3.23 9.39 -8.05
N VAL A 229 3.80 8.89 -6.97
CA VAL A 229 4.99 9.49 -6.37
C VAL A 229 6.19 9.19 -7.27
N PHE A 230 6.97 10.20 -7.61
CA PHE A 230 8.15 10.04 -8.47
C PHE A 230 9.41 9.84 -7.63
N ASP A 231 9.78 8.58 -7.41
CA ASP A 231 11.00 8.17 -6.72
C ASP A 231 11.50 6.81 -7.23
N LEU A 232 12.65 6.37 -6.68
CA LEU A 232 13.31 5.10 -7.05
C LEU A 232 12.44 3.87 -6.73
N ARG A 233 11.51 3.96 -5.77
CA ARG A 233 10.63 2.87 -5.34
C ARG A 233 9.37 2.73 -6.18
N THR A 234 9.09 3.70 -7.07
CA THR A 234 7.90 3.64 -7.95
C THR A 234 8.03 2.49 -8.92
N THR A 235 7.08 1.58 -8.87
CA THR A 235 7.08 0.35 -9.66
C THR A 235 6.83 0.62 -11.15
N PRO A 236 7.23 -0.29 -12.05
CA PRO A 236 7.00 -0.12 -13.49
C PRO A 236 5.54 0.14 -13.86
N ILE A 237 4.59 -0.53 -13.21
CA ILE A 237 3.16 -0.33 -13.46
C ILE A 237 2.71 1.09 -13.08
N CYS A 238 3.11 1.59 -11.90
CA CYS A 238 2.78 2.95 -11.47
C CYS A 238 3.45 4.02 -12.35
N ARG A 239 4.67 3.74 -12.86
CA ARG A 239 5.34 4.63 -13.83
C ARG A 239 4.54 4.74 -15.12
N ALA A 240 4.06 3.61 -15.65
CA ALA A 240 3.31 3.58 -16.89
C ALA A 240 1.90 4.18 -16.74
N LEU A 241 1.25 4.00 -15.60
CA LEU A 241 -0.06 4.57 -15.31
C LEU A 241 -0.01 6.08 -15.04
N SER A 242 1.13 6.60 -14.58
CA SER A 242 1.27 8.00 -14.17
C SER A 242 0.89 8.97 -15.30
N GLY A 243 -0.03 9.90 -15.01
CA GLY A 243 -0.53 10.87 -15.95
C GLY A 243 -1.59 10.33 -16.93
N ASN A 244 -1.95 9.05 -16.87
CA ASN A 244 -3.09 8.54 -17.61
C ASN A 244 -4.39 9.12 -17.05
N GLU A 245 -5.33 9.38 -17.92
CA GLU A 245 -6.67 9.88 -17.59
C GLU A 245 -7.74 9.00 -18.23
N TRP A 246 -8.81 8.80 -17.50
CA TRP A 246 -9.99 8.05 -17.95
C TRP A 246 -11.24 8.85 -17.66
N ASP A 247 -12.22 8.75 -18.55
CA ASP A 247 -13.54 9.36 -18.36
C ASP A 247 -14.38 8.58 -17.31
N SER A 248 -15.57 9.09 -17.02
CA SER A 248 -16.49 8.47 -16.07
C SER A 248 -16.97 7.05 -16.47
N LYS A 249 -16.70 6.62 -17.72
CA LYS A 249 -16.98 5.27 -18.23
C LYS A 249 -15.70 4.41 -18.26
N HIS A 250 -14.63 4.88 -17.65
CA HIS A 250 -13.31 4.23 -17.59
C HIS A 250 -12.63 4.07 -18.97
N LYS A 251 -13.07 4.84 -19.99
CA LYS A 251 -12.39 4.88 -21.27
C LYS A 251 -11.17 5.78 -21.16
N ASN A 252 -10.03 5.29 -21.61
CA ASN A 252 -8.79 6.08 -21.59
C ASN A 252 -8.92 7.27 -22.56
N ILE A 253 -8.69 8.47 -22.06
CA ILE A 253 -8.67 9.72 -22.81
C ILE A 253 -7.28 10.32 -22.92
N LYS A 254 -6.31 9.85 -22.11
CA LYS A 254 -4.92 10.27 -22.16
C LYS A 254 -4.01 9.16 -21.64
N GLY A 255 -2.91 8.86 -22.35
CA GLY A 255 -1.84 7.96 -21.90
C GLY A 255 -1.92 6.54 -22.44
N GLY A 256 -3.08 6.02 -22.81
CA GLY A 256 -3.25 4.74 -23.54
C GLY A 256 -3.33 3.47 -22.68
N MET A 257 -3.13 3.54 -21.33
CA MET A 257 -3.26 2.37 -20.46
C MET A 257 -4.74 2.04 -20.18
N LYS A 258 -5.02 0.76 -19.95
CA LYS A 258 -6.34 0.33 -19.48
C LYS A 258 -6.62 0.91 -18.10
N TYR A 259 -7.91 1.14 -17.83
CA TYR A 259 -8.34 1.60 -16.49
C TYR A 259 -7.92 0.64 -15.41
N GLN A 260 -7.36 1.21 -14.36
CA GLN A 260 -6.95 0.51 -13.16
C GLN A 260 -7.01 1.51 -11.99
N ARG A 261 -7.33 1.01 -10.81
CA ARG A 261 -7.36 1.80 -9.58
C ARG A 261 -6.18 1.47 -8.67
N PRO A 262 -5.69 2.43 -7.85
CA PRO A 262 -4.79 2.08 -6.74
C PRO A 262 -5.54 1.32 -5.63
N PRO A 263 -4.87 0.41 -4.92
CA PRO A 263 -3.48 0.01 -5.11
C PRO A 263 -3.29 -0.97 -6.28
N ALA A 264 -2.38 -0.68 -7.20
CA ALA A 264 -2.06 -1.58 -8.32
C ALA A 264 -1.12 -2.74 -7.94
N HIS A 265 -0.55 -2.70 -6.75
CA HIS A 265 0.37 -3.68 -6.19
C HIS A 265 0.53 -3.44 -4.69
N TRP A 266 1.09 -4.41 -3.97
CA TRP A 266 1.43 -4.25 -2.56
C TRP A 266 2.31 -3.02 -2.31
N GLN A 267 1.99 -2.25 -1.26
CA GLN A 267 2.65 -0.99 -0.89
C GLN A 267 2.55 0.11 -1.97
N CYS A 268 1.52 0.10 -2.80
CA CYS A 268 1.26 1.15 -3.78
C CYS A 268 1.09 2.51 -3.07
N ARG A 269 1.70 3.55 -3.65
CA ARG A 269 1.65 4.93 -3.13
C ARG A 269 1.02 5.89 -4.12
N SER A 270 0.44 5.35 -5.17
CA SER A 270 -0.29 6.13 -6.17
C SER A 270 -1.70 6.44 -5.68
N VAL A 271 -2.32 7.43 -6.27
CA VAL A 271 -3.67 7.90 -5.94
C VAL A 271 -4.42 8.27 -7.21
N MET A 272 -5.74 8.10 -7.21
CA MET A 272 -6.61 8.69 -8.22
C MET A 272 -6.97 10.12 -7.83
N MET A 273 -6.76 11.05 -8.76
CA MET A 273 -7.11 12.45 -8.64
C MET A 273 -8.35 12.72 -9.50
N PRO A 274 -9.35 13.43 -8.99
CA PRO A 274 -10.49 13.82 -9.79
C PRO A 274 -10.08 14.80 -10.90
N VAL A 275 -10.61 14.56 -12.09
CA VAL A 275 -10.58 15.51 -13.22
C VAL A 275 -11.96 16.11 -13.33
N THR A 276 -12.06 17.42 -13.12
CA THR A 276 -13.34 18.12 -13.22
C THR A 276 -13.69 18.39 -14.68
N LYS A 277 -14.97 18.51 -14.94
CA LYS A 277 -15.49 18.95 -16.26
C LYS A 277 -14.90 20.30 -16.67
N THR A 278 -14.93 20.58 -17.95
CA THR A 278 -14.49 21.88 -18.49
C THR A 278 -15.35 23.02 -17.95
N TYR A 279 -14.79 24.21 -17.97
CA TYR A 279 -15.50 25.42 -17.58
C TYR A 279 -16.87 25.56 -18.30
N GLU A 280 -16.91 25.30 -19.59
CA GLU A 280 -18.12 25.41 -20.40
C GLU A 280 -19.19 24.39 -20.01
N GLU A 281 -18.80 23.17 -19.71
CA GLU A 281 -19.69 22.09 -19.26
C GLU A 281 -20.25 22.37 -17.87
N MET A 282 -19.43 22.90 -16.98
CA MET A 282 -19.86 23.27 -15.64
C MET A 282 -20.70 24.54 -15.62
N LEU A 283 -20.39 25.53 -16.48
CA LEU A 283 -21.15 26.76 -16.58
C LEU A 283 -22.64 26.54 -16.92
N LYS A 284 -22.98 25.53 -17.72
CA LYS A 284 -24.37 25.18 -18.03
C LYS A 284 -25.19 24.87 -16.77
N LYS A 285 -24.54 24.37 -15.68
CA LYS A 285 -25.18 24.00 -14.41
C LYS A 285 -24.83 24.96 -13.28
N LYS A 286 -23.62 25.54 -13.29
CA LYS A 286 -23.05 26.36 -12.22
C LYS A 286 -22.29 27.57 -12.80
N PRO A 287 -22.98 28.68 -13.10
CA PRO A 287 -22.39 29.83 -13.77
C PRO A 287 -21.24 30.55 -13.07
N GLN A 288 -21.05 30.27 -11.76
CA GLN A 288 -20.03 30.93 -10.92
C GLN A 288 -18.62 30.33 -11.09
N LEU A 289 -18.47 29.21 -11.82
CA LEU A 289 -17.19 28.52 -11.97
C LEU A 289 -16.21 29.25 -12.88
N ARG A 290 -14.91 29.07 -12.65
CA ARG A 290 -13.82 29.69 -13.40
C ARG A 290 -13.02 28.66 -14.20
N HIS A 291 -12.23 29.14 -15.16
CA HIS A 291 -11.36 28.31 -16.01
C HIS A 291 -10.40 27.43 -15.24
N LEU A 292 -10.16 26.25 -15.82
CA LEU A 292 -9.21 25.26 -15.37
C LEU A 292 -7.92 25.33 -16.20
N THR A 293 -6.77 25.22 -15.61
CA THR A 293 -5.46 25.14 -16.25
C THR A 293 -4.58 24.07 -15.59
N THR A 294 -3.39 23.83 -16.10
CA THR A 294 -2.51 22.72 -15.66
C THR A 294 -1.82 22.89 -14.31
N GLY A 295 -1.51 21.81 -13.61
CA GLY A 295 -1.03 21.73 -12.24
C GLY A 295 0.37 21.16 -12.00
N GLN A 296 0.65 20.75 -10.76
CA GLN A 296 1.93 20.17 -10.33
C GLN A 296 1.74 18.80 -9.67
N GLN A 297 2.73 17.91 -9.79
CA GLN A 297 2.75 16.59 -9.15
C GLN A 297 4.08 16.35 -8.44
N ALA A 298 4.09 15.45 -7.44
CA ALA A 298 5.29 15.16 -6.64
C ALA A 298 6.31 14.32 -7.42
N SER A 299 7.58 14.70 -7.32
CA SER A 299 8.73 13.91 -7.76
C SER A 299 9.73 13.74 -6.62
N MET A 300 10.76 12.94 -6.82
CA MET A 300 11.84 12.80 -5.85
C MET A 300 12.66 14.11 -5.66
N ASN A 301 12.62 14.99 -6.67
CA ASN A 301 13.32 16.27 -6.67
C ASN A 301 12.37 17.47 -6.42
N GLY A 302 11.18 17.22 -5.84
CA GLY A 302 10.16 18.24 -5.56
C GLY A 302 8.95 18.19 -6.49
N LEU A 303 8.24 19.31 -6.61
CA LEU A 303 7.05 19.41 -7.46
C LEU A 303 7.42 19.65 -8.93
N VAL A 304 6.81 18.87 -9.82
CA VAL A 304 6.94 19.02 -11.28
C VAL A 304 5.58 19.26 -11.92
N SER A 305 5.54 19.72 -13.19
CA SER A 305 4.26 19.95 -13.90
C SER A 305 3.38 18.69 -13.92
N ALA A 306 2.08 18.85 -13.70
CA ALA A 306 1.11 17.76 -13.81
C ALA A 306 0.91 17.25 -15.24
N ASP A 307 1.24 18.04 -16.24
CA ASP A 307 1.25 17.57 -17.64
C ASP A 307 2.45 16.67 -17.95
N LEU A 308 3.43 16.65 -17.07
CA LEU A 308 4.62 15.85 -17.21
C LEU A 308 4.29 14.40 -16.82
N ASN A 309 4.16 13.51 -17.79
CA ASN A 309 4.06 12.08 -17.53
C ASN A 309 5.41 11.52 -17.08
N TYR A 310 5.41 10.29 -16.55
CA TYR A 310 6.62 9.69 -16.01
C TYR A 310 7.78 9.61 -17.03
N ASN A 311 7.48 9.32 -18.30
CA ASN A 311 8.48 9.25 -19.36
C ASN A 311 9.13 10.62 -19.65
N SER A 312 8.32 11.68 -19.68
CA SER A 312 8.83 13.04 -19.87
C SER A 312 9.63 13.53 -18.67
N TRP A 313 9.19 13.18 -17.45
CA TRP A 313 9.95 13.45 -16.23
C TRP A 313 11.28 12.70 -16.19
N MET A 314 11.30 11.42 -16.57
CA MET A 314 12.53 10.65 -16.68
C MET A 314 13.59 11.34 -17.55
N LYS A 315 13.17 11.98 -18.64
CA LYS A 315 14.08 12.71 -19.54
C LYS A 315 14.66 14.00 -18.93
N THR A 316 14.10 14.50 -17.82
CA THR A 316 14.61 15.66 -17.09
C THR A 316 15.67 15.30 -16.05
N LEU A 317 15.81 14.02 -15.72
CA LEU A 317 16.74 13.51 -14.73
C LEU A 317 18.17 13.41 -15.28
N SER A 318 19.16 13.41 -14.39
CA SER A 318 20.54 13.08 -14.75
C SER A 318 20.63 11.62 -15.22
N LYS A 319 21.69 11.32 -15.96
CA LYS A 319 21.97 9.96 -16.45
C LYS A 319 22.10 8.96 -15.30
N GLU A 320 22.72 9.38 -14.22
CA GLU A 320 22.90 8.58 -13.00
C GLU A 320 21.55 8.21 -12.39
N GLU A 321 20.66 9.17 -12.20
CA GLU A 321 19.30 8.95 -11.68
C GLU A 321 18.46 8.06 -12.61
N GLN A 322 18.59 8.22 -13.93
CA GLN A 322 17.92 7.38 -14.92
C GLN A 322 18.40 5.91 -14.84
N ILE A 323 19.70 5.71 -14.64
CA ILE A 323 20.29 4.37 -14.47
C ILE A 323 19.84 3.75 -13.13
N ASP A 324 19.77 4.53 -12.06
CA ASP A 324 19.30 4.06 -10.76
C ASP A 324 17.84 3.59 -10.80
N ILE A 325 17.00 4.27 -11.58
CA ILE A 325 15.58 3.92 -11.77
C ILE A 325 15.41 2.67 -12.65
N LEU A 326 16.10 2.61 -13.77
CA LEU A 326 15.90 1.57 -14.79
C LEU A 326 16.84 0.38 -14.64
N GLY A 327 17.98 0.58 -14.02
CA GLY A 327 19.14 -0.31 -14.10
C GLY A 327 19.88 -0.17 -15.45
N LYS A 328 21.19 -0.28 -15.44
CA LYS A 328 22.08 0.00 -16.60
C LYS A 328 21.66 -0.67 -17.91
N LYS A 329 21.24 -1.95 -17.85
CA LYS A 329 20.85 -2.68 -19.09
C LYS A 329 19.57 -2.13 -19.70
N ARG A 330 18.55 -1.82 -18.90
CA ARG A 330 17.28 -1.26 -19.38
C ARG A 330 17.45 0.19 -19.82
N TYR A 331 18.27 0.96 -19.11
CA TYR A 331 18.60 2.34 -19.48
C TYR A 331 19.19 2.39 -20.91
N ASN A 332 20.19 1.55 -21.22
CA ASN A 332 20.81 1.53 -22.54
C ASN A 332 19.80 1.20 -23.66
N LEU A 333 18.85 0.30 -23.40
CA LEU A 333 17.80 -0.03 -24.36
C LEU A 333 16.75 1.07 -24.51
N TRP A 334 16.41 1.73 -23.38
CA TRP A 334 15.50 2.86 -23.36
C TRP A 334 16.07 4.06 -24.14
N GLU A 335 17.32 4.38 -23.90
CA GLU A 335 18.04 5.46 -24.58
C GLU A 335 18.21 5.14 -26.07
N LYS A 336 18.75 3.97 -26.42
CA LYS A 336 19.00 3.54 -27.81
C LYS A 336 17.72 3.44 -28.64
N GLY A 337 16.67 2.85 -28.08
CA GLY A 337 15.40 2.62 -28.78
C GLY A 337 14.43 3.81 -28.69
N ASN A 338 14.81 4.94 -28.05
CA ASN A 338 13.91 6.04 -27.74
C ASN A 338 12.55 5.59 -27.17
N LEU A 339 12.60 4.54 -26.31
CA LEU A 339 11.41 3.91 -25.76
C LEU A 339 10.71 4.81 -24.75
N SER A 340 9.39 4.67 -24.64
CA SER A 340 8.63 5.21 -23.48
C SER A 340 8.65 4.19 -22.33
N THR A 341 8.29 4.63 -21.13
CA THR A 341 8.10 3.73 -19.99
C THR A 341 6.99 2.70 -20.22
N MET A 342 5.99 3.03 -21.05
CA MET A 342 4.93 2.11 -21.47
C MET A 342 5.44 1.01 -22.38
N ASP A 343 6.47 1.29 -23.20
CA ASP A 343 7.10 0.31 -24.07
C ASP A 343 7.85 -0.76 -23.33
N MET A 344 8.13 -0.57 -22.05
CA MET A 344 8.92 -1.45 -21.20
C MET A 344 8.06 -2.44 -20.38
N ILE A 345 6.74 -2.36 -20.49
CA ILE A 345 5.82 -3.25 -19.77
C ILE A 345 4.78 -3.88 -20.71
N LYS A 346 4.23 -5.02 -20.29
CA LYS A 346 3.09 -5.69 -20.94
C LYS A 346 1.78 -5.05 -20.49
N GLN A 347 0.69 -5.32 -21.22
CA GLN A 347 -0.65 -4.79 -20.87
C GLN A 347 -1.17 -5.23 -19.49
N ASN A 348 -0.65 -6.32 -18.96
CA ASN A 348 -0.94 -6.80 -17.61
C ASN A 348 -0.05 -6.16 -16.52
N GLY A 349 0.78 -5.16 -16.87
CA GLY A 349 1.66 -4.44 -15.95
C GLY A 349 2.98 -5.16 -15.63
N THR A 350 3.24 -6.35 -16.16
CA THR A 350 4.53 -7.03 -15.93
C THR A 350 5.64 -6.41 -16.79
N PRO A 351 6.85 -6.18 -16.23
CA PRO A 351 7.97 -5.69 -17.02
C PRO A 351 8.38 -6.65 -18.13
N LEU A 352 8.69 -6.12 -19.29
CA LEU A 352 9.35 -6.90 -20.36
C LEU A 352 10.74 -7.36 -19.90
N THR A 353 11.13 -8.56 -20.29
CA THR A 353 12.50 -9.05 -20.09
C THR A 353 13.49 -8.27 -20.95
N ILE A 354 14.78 -8.36 -20.63
CA ILE A 354 15.83 -7.71 -21.45
C ILE A 354 15.82 -8.24 -22.88
N GLU A 355 15.52 -9.52 -23.06
CA GLU A 355 15.44 -10.15 -24.40
C GLU A 355 14.25 -9.62 -25.20
N GLU A 356 13.08 -9.50 -24.56
CA GLU A 356 11.88 -8.92 -25.18
C GLU A 356 12.10 -7.45 -25.55
N LEU A 357 12.80 -6.68 -24.71
CA LEU A 357 13.16 -5.29 -24.98
C LEU A 357 14.15 -5.18 -26.15
N ASN A 358 15.16 -6.03 -26.20
CA ASN A 358 16.10 -6.07 -27.33
C ASN A 358 15.38 -6.35 -28.66
N LYS A 359 14.45 -7.31 -28.66
CA LYS A 359 13.63 -7.59 -29.85
C LYS A 359 12.76 -6.41 -30.27
N LYS A 360 12.28 -5.63 -29.28
CA LYS A 360 11.45 -4.44 -29.54
C LYS A 360 12.29 -3.31 -30.12
N VAL A 361 13.48 -3.05 -29.59
CA VAL A 361 14.43 -2.05 -30.10
C VAL A 361 14.89 -2.41 -31.53
N GLY A 362 15.25 -3.68 -31.77
CA GLY A 362 15.67 -4.12 -33.11
C GLY A 362 14.56 -4.14 -34.18
N ARG A 363 13.31 -3.84 -33.85
CA ARG A 363 12.21 -3.62 -34.79
C ARG A 363 11.98 -2.14 -35.11
N ILE A 364 12.61 -1.26 -34.35
CA ILE A 364 12.51 0.22 -34.50
C ILE A 364 13.67 0.74 -35.35
N GLU A 365 14.80 -0.01 -35.40
CA GLU A 365 15.93 0.18 -36.36
C GLU A 365 15.56 -0.43 -37.70
#